data_aa34497aa310e8ae604d5995b89b7dec
#
_entry.id   aa34497aa310e8ae604d5995b89b7dec
#
_cell.length_a   1.000
_cell.length_b   1.000
_cell.length_c   1.000
_cell.angle_alpha   90.00
_cell.angle_beta   90.00
_cell.angle_gamma   90.00
#
_symmetry.space_group_name_H-M   'P 1'
#
loop_
_entity.id
_entity.type
_entity.pdbx_description
1 polymer ?
#
loop_
_entity_poly.entity_id
_entity_poly.type
_entity_poly.pdbx_seq_one_letter_code
_entity_poly.pdbx_strand_id
1 'polypeptide(L)'
;STFSMTSDKRIIFLDLCNVIPKKDLIDNIKTSLSSEVENYLVIIKADNLGTFHELVKFTQDSKIGILVPCYEETPNQIKLEISNILRENNYKFSDSFILHLSTKFSNDSSINKMEFDKLTNFLINNKEVTETILLNLITDNSNVNLNKLSNFCAIGDVKNALFFYEKTLDSSISP
;
A
#
# COMPACT_ATOMS: atom_id res chain seq x y z
N SER A 1 20.43 -19.83 -20.31
CA SER A 1 19.10 -20.11 -19.75
C SER A 1 19.11 -21.52 -19.17
N THR A 2 19.12 -21.60 -17.85
CA THR A 2 19.01 -22.90 -17.15
C THR A 2 17.52 -23.31 -17.16
N PHE A 3 17.27 -24.46 -17.79
CA PHE A 3 15.95 -25.09 -17.74
C PHE A 3 15.68 -25.58 -16.30
N SER A 4 14.51 -25.22 -15.73
CA SER A 4 14.07 -25.85 -14.49
C SER A 4 13.61 -27.28 -14.80
N MET A 5 14.14 -28.27 -14.07
CA MET A 5 13.75 -29.65 -14.20
C MET A 5 12.40 -30.02 -13.61
N THR A 6 11.71 -29.03 -12.95
CA THR A 6 10.54 -29.32 -12.11
C THR A 6 9.25 -28.56 -12.48
N SER A 7 9.30 -27.61 -13.43
CA SER A 7 8.08 -26.87 -13.82
C SER A 7 8.20 -26.28 -15.23
N ASP A 8 7.17 -26.51 -16.03
CA ASP A 8 7.07 -25.93 -17.38
C ASP A 8 6.65 -24.45 -17.36
N LYS A 9 6.16 -23.95 -16.22
CA LYS A 9 5.71 -22.56 -16.07
C LYS A 9 6.79 -21.68 -15.44
N ARG A 10 7.00 -20.49 -15.97
CA ARG A 10 7.99 -19.50 -15.49
C ARG A 10 7.32 -18.20 -15.16
N ILE A 11 7.80 -17.57 -14.10
CA ILE A 11 7.38 -16.21 -13.70
C ILE A 11 8.58 -15.28 -13.92
N ILE A 12 8.36 -14.21 -14.68
CA ILE A 12 9.34 -13.15 -14.89
C ILE A 12 8.80 -11.91 -14.16
N PHE A 13 9.59 -11.41 -13.22
CA PHE A 13 9.26 -10.19 -12.49
C PHE A 13 10.15 -9.04 -12.99
N LEU A 14 9.52 -7.97 -13.47
CA LEU A 14 10.20 -6.74 -13.90
C LEU A 14 9.82 -5.62 -12.93
N ASP A 15 10.79 -5.11 -12.20
CA ASP A 15 10.61 -3.93 -11.34
C ASP A 15 11.11 -2.69 -12.09
N LEU A 16 10.18 -1.81 -12.41
CA LEU A 16 10.42 -0.53 -13.07
C LEU A 16 10.20 0.66 -12.11
N CYS A 17 10.11 0.42 -10.80
CA CYS A 17 9.98 1.49 -9.82
C CYS A 17 11.25 2.35 -9.82
N ASN A 18 11.06 3.67 -9.70
CA ASN A 18 12.14 4.68 -9.78
C ASN A 18 12.93 4.68 -11.11
N VAL A 19 12.41 4.04 -12.14
CA VAL A 19 13.01 4.03 -13.48
C VAL A 19 12.03 4.66 -14.46
N ILE A 20 12.48 5.69 -15.19
CA ILE A 20 11.74 6.20 -16.34
C ILE A 20 12.04 5.26 -17.51
N PRO A 21 11.11 4.38 -17.91
CA PRO A 21 11.40 3.41 -18.96
C PRO A 21 11.61 4.15 -20.28
N LYS A 22 12.79 3.95 -20.87
CA LYS A 22 13.12 4.47 -22.20
C LYS A 22 12.29 3.75 -23.26
N LYS A 23 12.05 4.41 -24.38
CA LYS A 23 11.25 3.87 -25.49
C LYS A 23 11.73 2.50 -25.95
N ASP A 24 13.03 2.33 -26.11
CA ASP A 24 13.63 1.05 -26.55
C ASP A 24 13.28 -0.11 -25.57
N LEU A 25 13.28 0.16 -24.26
CA LEU A 25 12.88 -0.83 -23.26
C LEU A 25 11.39 -1.19 -23.38
N ILE A 26 10.55 -0.18 -23.59
CA ILE A 26 9.11 -0.36 -23.78
C ILE A 26 8.83 -1.20 -25.03
N ASP A 27 9.49 -0.91 -26.14
CA ASP A 27 9.33 -1.62 -27.40
C ASP A 27 9.82 -3.07 -27.28
N ASN A 28 10.93 -3.32 -26.58
CA ASN A 28 11.42 -4.67 -26.29
C ASN A 28 10.42 -5.47 -25.42
N ILE A 29 9.85 -4.84 -24.39
CA ILE A 29 8.82 -5.47 -23.56
C ILE A 29 7.59 -5.83 -24.40
N LYS A 30 7.08 -4.90 -25.19
CA LYS A 30 5.92 -5.13 -26.07
C LYS A 30 6.18 -6.27 -27.05
N THR A 31 7.34 -6.27 -27.72
CA THR A 31 7.72 -7.32 -28.66
C THR A 31 7.81 -8.68 -27.97
N SER A 32 8.41 -8.73 -26.80
CA SER A 32 8.55 -9.97 -26.01
C SER A 32 7.21 -10.51 -25.53
N LEU A 33 6.27 -9.63 -25.17
CA LEU A 33 4.93 -10.01 -24.71
C LEU A 33 3.99 -10.37 -25.87
N SER A 34 4.25 -9.84 -27.07
CA SER A 34 3.46 -10.14 -28.27
C SER A 34 3.85 -11.47 -28.93
N SER A 35 5.03 -12.02 -28.63
CA SER A 35 5.41 -13.35 -29.09
C SER A 35 4.59 -14.40 -28.32
N GLU A 36 4.01 -15.37 -29.05
CA GLU A 36 3.29 -16.50 -28.45
C GLU A 36 4.28 -17.39 -27.67
N VAL A 37 4.62 -16.98 -26.45
CA VAL A 37 5.44 -17.76 -25.55
C VAL A 37 4.53 -18.43 -24.55
N GLU A 38 4.19 -19.68 -24.80
CA GLU A 38 3.48 -20.51 -23.85
C GLU A 38 4.31 -20.67 -22.56
N ASN A 39 3.62 -20.73 -21.42
CA ASN A 39 4.21 -21.02 -20.11
C ASN A 39 4.96 -19.90 -19.39
N TYR A 40 4.80 -18.63 -19.78
CA TYR A 40 5.36 -17.51 -19.02
C TYR A 40 4.25 -16.62 -18.43
N LEU A 41 4.43 -16.23 -17.16
CA LEU A 41 3.71 -15.12 -16.53
C LEU A 41 4.70 -13.98 -16.34
N VAL A 42 4.41 -12.83 -16.92
CA VAL A 42 5.23 -11.63 -16.73
C VAL A 42 4.49 -10.68 -15.79
N ILE A 43 5.11 -10.33 -14.68
CA ILE A 43 4.61 -9.35 -13.72
C ILE A 43 5.49 -8.11 -13.84
N ILE A 44 4.88 -6.99 -14.19
CA ILE A 44 5.57 -5.70 -14.30
C ILE A 44 5.07 -4.80 -13.17
N LYS A 45 5.97 -4.44 -12.26
CA LYS A 45 5.73 -3.43 -11.23
C LYS A 45 6.31 -2.12 -11.71
N ALA A 46 5.55 -1.06 -11.64
CA ALA A 46 5.98 0.28 -12.01
C ALA A 46 5.37 1.32 -11.08
N ASP A 47 6.01 2.48 -10.99
CA ASP A 47 5.43 3.64 -10.32
C ASP A 47 4.20 4.15 -11.10
N ASN A 48 3.65 5.28 -10.66
CA ASN A 48 2.48 5.90 -11.27
C ASN A 48 2.74 6.27 -12.74
N LEU A 49 2.49 5.30 -13.61
CA LEU A 49 2.45 5.52 -15.05
C LEU A 49 1.10 6.16 -15.38
N GLY A 50 1.11 7.37 -15.96
CA GLY A 50 -0.12 8.02 -16.39
C GLY A 50 -0.92 7.15 -17.36
N THR A 51 -2.25 7.37 -17.44
CA THR A 51 -3.18 6.61 -18.30
C THR A 51 -2.79 6.61 -19.78
N PHE A 52 -2.05 7.62 -20.22
CA PHE A 52 -1.56 7.73 -21.59
C PHE A 52 -0.20 7.05 -21.85
N HIS A 53 0.40 6.46 -20.81
CA HIS A 53 1.68 5.78 -20.96
C HIS A 53 1.54 4.55 -21.88
N GLU A 54 2.53 4.33 -22.73
CA GLU A 54 2.47 3.29 -23.77
C GLU A 54 2.30 1.88 -23.22
N LEU A 55 2.91 1.54 -22.08
CA LEU A 55 2.72 0.23 -21.44
C LEU A 55 1.31 0.07 -20.89
N VAL A 56 0.71 1.14 -20.35
CA VAL A 56 -0.67 1.13 -19.85
C VAL A 56 -1.62 0.85 -21.01
N LYS A 57 -1.50 1.61 -22.10
CA LYS A 57 -2.34 1.41 -23.31
C LYS A 57 -2.16 0.01 -23.89
N PHE A 58 -0.91 -0.42 -24.06
CA PHE A 58 -0.61 -1.76 -24.57
C PHE A 58 -1.28 -2.85 -23.72
N THR A 59 -1.23 -2.74 -22.39
CA THR A 59 -1.84 -3.71 -21.49
C THR A 59 -3.37 -3.66 -21.54
N GLN A 60 -3.97 -2.46 -21.62
CA GLN A 60 -5.42 -2.28 -21.75
C GLN A 60 -5.97 -2.83 -23.06
N ASP A 61 -5.23 -2.65 -24.16
CA ASP A 61 -5.62 -3.12 -25.48
C ASP A 61 -5.35 -4.62 -25.70
N SER A 62 -4.50 -5.21 -24.83
CA SER A 62 -4.12 -6.61 -24.91
C SER A 62 -5.21 -7.51 -24.34
N LYS A 63 -5.50 -8.63 -25.04
CA LYS A 63 -6.42 -9.67 -24.56
C LYS A 63 -5.82 -10.56 -23.47
N ILE A 64 -4.50 -10.53 -23.30
CA ILE A 64 -3.75 -11.37 -22.37
C ILE A 64 -3.18 -10.61 -21.19
N GLY A 65 -3.27 -9.28 -21.21
CA GLY A 65 -2.76 -8.40 -20.16
C GLY A 65 -3.84 -8.00 -19.16
N ILE A 66 -3.46 -7.92 -17.89
CA ILE A 66 -4.30 -7.37 -16.82
C ILE A 66 -3.56 -6.19 -16.19
N LEU A 67 -4.20 -5.03 -16.19
CA LEU A 67 -3.71 -3.85 -15.50
C LEU A 67 -4.34 -3.77 -14.11
N VAL A 68 -3.50 -3.78 -13.08
CA VAL A 68 -3.94 -3.66 -11.68
C VAL A 68 -3.45 -2.33 -11.12
N PRO A 69 -4.31 -1.31 -11.00
CA PRO A 69 -3.93 -0.07 -10.35
C PRO A 69 -3.86 -0.28 -8.84
N CYS A 70 -2.71 0.08 -8.25
CA CYS A 70 -2.47 0.00 -6.81
C CYS A 70 -2.55 1.42 -6.24
N TYR A 71 -3.72 1.83 -5.77
CA TYR A 71 -3.91 3.13 -5.14
C TYR A 71 -3.57 3.07 -3.65
N GLU A 72 -3.11 4.20 -3.11
CA GLU A 72 -3.01 4.39 -1.67
C GLU A 72 -4.39 4.30 -1.01
N GLU A 73 -4.45 3.74 0.18
CA GLU A 73 -5.69 3.70 0.95
C GLU A 73 -6.06 5.09 1.47
N THR A 74 -7.32 5.44 1.30
CA THR A 74 -7.86 6.67 1.84
C THR A 74 -8.25 6.50 3.31
N PRO A 75 -8.24 7.57 4.13
CA PRO A 75 -8.69 7.50 5.53
C PRO A 75 -10.11 6.94 5.68
N ASN A 76 -10.99 7.19 4.72
CA ASN A 76 -12.36 6.66 4.74
C ASN A 76 -12.41 5.14 4.50
N GLN A 77 -11.55 4.61 3.63
CA GLN A 77 -11.44 3.17 3.42
C GLN A 77 -10.90 2.47 4.66
N ILE A 78 -9.87 3.02 5.29
CA ILE A 78 -9.30 2.51 6.54
C ILE A 78 -10.38 2.51 7.66
N LYS A 79 -11.10 3.63 7.82
CA LYS A 79 -12.20 3.73 8.81
C LYS A 79 -13.28 2.67 8.55
N LEU A 80 -13.67 2.47 7.30
CA LEU A 80 -14.68 1.49 6.91
C LEU A 80 -14.22 0.06 7.24
N GLU A 81 -12.97 -0.27 6.94
CA GLU A 81 -12.40 -1.59 7.20
C GLU A 81 -12.34 -1.89 8.70
N ILE A 82 -11.86 -0.95 9.53
CA ILE A 82 -11.89 -1.07 10.99
C ILE A 82 -13.33 -1.31 11.47
N SER A 83 -14.30 -0.55 10.96
CA SER A 83 -15.70 -0.69 11.35
C SER A 83 -16.26 -2.07 11.01
N ASN A 84 -15.89 -2.62 9.85
CA ASN A 84 -16.29 -3.95 9.41
C ASN A 84 -15.70 -5.02 10.32
N ILE A 85 -14.40 -4.96 10.59
CA ILE A 85 -13.70 -5.91 11.46
C ILE A 85 -14.32 -5.93 12.87
N LEU A 86 -14.57 -4.75 13.44
CA LEU A 86 -15.20 -4.64 14.76
C LEU A 86 -16.61 -5.24 14.77
N ARG A 87 -17.42 -4.94 13.76
CA ARG A 87 -18.79 -5.44 13.61
C ARG A 87 -18.84 -6.95 13.44
N GLU A 88 -17.97 -7.52 12.60
CA GLU A 88 -17.89 -8.96 12.35
C GLU A 88 -17.51 -9.75 13.62
N ASN A 89 -16.73 -9.13 14.50
CA ASN A 89 -16.35 -9.69 15.79
C ASN A 89 -17.29 -9.30 16.94
N ASN A 90 -18.47 -8.71 16.64
CA ASN A 90 -19.50 -8.30 17.59
C ASN A 90 -19.09 -7.20 18.58
N TYR A 91 -18.12 -6.37 18.24
CA TYR A 91 -17.72 -5.22 19.02
C TYR A 91 -18.36 -3.92 18.49
N LYS A 92 -18.75 -3.04 19.41
CA LYS A 92 -19.31 -1.73 19.09
C LYS A 92 -18.51 -0.65 19.78
N PHE A 93 -17.96 0.25 19.00
CA PHE A 93 -17.27 1.43 19.46
C PHE A 93 -17.86 2.68 18.82
N SER A 94 -17.58 3.85 19.41
CA SER A 94 -18.06 5.12 18.86
C SER A 94 -17.35 5.46 17.54
N ASP A 95 -18.05 6.17 16.65
CA ASP A 95 -17.46 6.64 15.38
C ASP A 95 -16.24 7.55 15.60
N SER A 96 -16.24 8.32 16.70
CA SER A 96 -15.10 9.16 17.09
C SER A 96 -13.87 8.32 17.46
N PHE A 97 -14.08 7.20 18.16
CA PHE A 97 -13.01 6.28 18.49
C PHE A 97 -12.44 5.60 17.23
N ILE A 98 -13.31 5.10 16.35
CA ILE A 98 -12.90 4.46 15.09
C ILE A 98 -12.10 5.45 14.23
N LEU A 99 -12.54 6.70 14.17
CA LEU A 99 -11.80 7.76 13.48
C LEU A 99 -10.42 7.98 14.11
N HIS A 100 -10.33 8.06 15.43
CA HIS A 100 -9.06 8.19 16.15
C HIS A 100 -8.15 6.99 15.90
N LEU A 101 -8.68 5.76 16.00
CA LEU A 101 -7.90 4.54 15.72
C LEU A 101 -7.37 4.54 14.29
N SER A 102 -8.17 4.99 13.32
CA SER A 102 -7.77 5.03 11.91
C SER A 102 -6.59 5.97 11.63
N THR A 103 -6.36 6.98 12.48
CA THR A 103 -5.20 7.89 12.32
C THR A 103 -3.85 7.21 12.55
N LYS A 104 -3.83 6.04 13.17
CA LYS A 104 -2.60 5.25 13.39
C LYS A 104 -2.20 4.40 12.19
N PHE A 105 -3.08 4.27 11.21
CA PHE A 105 -2.83 3.49 10.01
C PHE A 105 -2.06 4.29 8.96
N SER A 106 -1.37 3.59 8.08
CA SER A 106 -0.60 4.15 6.97
C SER A 106 -1.49 4.36 5.74
N ASN A 107 -0.95 5.01 4.70
CA ASN A 107 -1.53 4.96 3.36
C ASN A 107 -1.10 3.69 2.60
N ASP A 108 -0.13 2.94 3.13
CA ASP A 108 0.36 1.70 2.54
C ASP A 108 -0.54 0.52 2.93
N SER A 109 -1.22 -0.05 1.97
CA SER A 109 -2.15 -1.17 2.16
C SER A 109 -1.47 -2.44 2.69
N SER A 110 -0.19 -2.65 2.41
CA SER A 110 0.55 -3.82 2.89
C SER A 110 0.78 -3.74 4.40
N ILE A 111 1.12 -2.54 4.90
CA ILE A 111 1.28 -2.26 6.33
C ILE A 111 -0.08 -2.38 7.01
N ASN A 112 -1.11 -1.76 6.44
CA ASN A 112 -2.46 -1.79 7.00
C ASN A 112 -3.02 -3.21 7.09
N LYS A 113 -2.77 -4.05 6.08
CA LYS A 113 -3.19 -5.46 6.12
C LYS A 113 -2.63 -6.19 7.34
N MET A 114 -1.37 -6.00 7.66
CA MET A 114 -0.77 -6.61 8.86
C MET A 114 -1.43 -6.11 10.15
N GLU A 115 -1.77 -4.82 10.23
CA GLU A 115 -2.45 -4.25 11.39
C GLU A 115 -3.92 -4.74 11.48
N PHE A 116 -4.62 -4.87 10.35
CA PHE A 116 -5.97 -5.44 10.30
C PHE A 116 -5.98 -6.92 10.72
N ASP A 117 -5.02 -7.72 10.24
CA ASP A 117 -4.87 -9.12 10.64
C ASP A 117 -4.58 -9.23 12.15
N LYS A 118 -3.73 -8.38 12.69
CA LYS A 118 -3.43 -8.31 14.12
C LYS A 118 -4.67 -7.92 14.94
N LEU A 119 -5.42 -6.89 14.50
CA LEU A 119 -6.67 -6.49 15.12
C LEU A 119 -7.68 -7.64 15.14
N THR A 120 -7.91 -8.27 14.01
CA THR A 120 -8.84 -9.38 13.86
C THR A 120 -8.48 -10.54 14.78
N ASN A 121 -7.21 -10.97 14.76
CA ASN A 121 -6.73 -12.06 15.60
C ASN A 121 -6.85 -11.74 17.10
N PHE A 122 -6.63 -10.49 17.47
CA PHE A 122 -6.79 -10.05 18.86
C PHE A 122 -8.25 -10.11 19.30
N LEU A 123 -9.19 -9.62 18.48
CA LEU A 123 -10.63 -9.60 18.78
C LEU A 123 -11.22 -11.02 18.90
N ILE A 124 -10.78 -11.96 18.07
CA ILE A 124 -11.23 -13.36 18.14
C ILE A 124 -10.84 -14.01 19.47
N ASN A 125 -9.65 -13.70 19.99
CA ASN A 125 -9.07 -14.38 21.14
C ASN A 125 -9.37 -13.69 22.48
N ASN A 126 -9.92 -12.48 22.50
CA ASN A 126 -10.15 -11.72 23.71
C ASN A 126 -11.62 -11.32 23.85
N LYS A 127 -12.19 -11.50 25.03
CA LYS A 127 -13.58 -11.14 25.34
C LYS A 127 -13.74 -9.74 25.90
N GLU A 128 -12.69 -9.23 26.53
CA GLU A 128 -12.68 -7.89 27.14
C GLU A 128 -11.76 -6.97 26.34
N VAL A 129 -12.36 -6.13 25.54
CA VAL A 129 -11.66 -5.21 24.66
C VAL A 129 -12.09 -3.78 24.97
N THR A 130 -11.14 -2.94 25.33
CA THR A 130 -11.34 -1.51 25.60
C THR A 130 -10.67 -0.66 24.53
N GLU A 131 -11.11 0.61 24.43
CA GLU A 131 -10.49 1.58 23.51
C GLU A 131 -8.99 1.73 23.75
N THR A 132 -8.57 1.78 25.02
CA THR A 132 -7.14 1.89 25.40
C THR A 132 -6.34 0.69 24.94
N ILE A 133 -6.89 -0.53 25.07
CA ILE A 133 -6.23 -1.75 24.61
C ILE A 133 -6.03 -1.69 23.09
N LEU A 134 -7.06 -1.32 22.32
CA LEU A 134 -6.95 -1.23 20.86
C LEU A 134 -5.97 -0.14 20.41
N LEU A 135 -5.95 1.00 21.09
CA LEU A 135 -4.97 2.05 20.79
C LEU A 135 -3.52 1.61 21.04
N ASN A 136 -3.29 0.76 22.05
CA ASN A 136 -1.96 0.21 22.34
C ASN A 136 -1.60 -0.98 21.43
N LEU A 137 -2.59 -1.70 20.93
CA LEU A 137 -2.41 -2.83 20.03
C LEU A 137 -1.88 -2.40 18.67
N ILE A 138 -2.48 -1.33 18.12
CA ILE A 138 -2.15 -0.84 16.77
C ILE A 138 -0.89 0.01 16.85
N THR A 139 0.11 -0.39 16.09
CA THR A 139 1.35 0.37 15.94
C THR A 139 1.05 1.70 15.23
N ASP A 140 1.66 2.79 15.67
CA ASP A 140 1.51 4.08 14.98
C ASP A 140 2.33 4.06 13.67
N ASN A 141 1.67 3.61 12.61
CA ASN A 141 2.20 3.57 11.26
C ASN A 141 1.79 4.79 10.43
N SER A 142 1.19 5.79 11.07
CA SER A 142 0.91 7.05 10.39
C SER A 142 2.25 7.61 9.92
N ASN A 143 2.49 7.49 8.61
CA ASN A 143 3.73 7.96 8.00
C ASN A 143 3.95 9.40 8.44
N VAL A 144 5.07 9.62 9.10
CA VAL A 144 5.60 10.96 9.30
C VAL A 144 5.99 11.45 7.92
N ASN A 145 5.00 12.01 7.25
CA ASN A 145 5.20 12.51 5.91
C ASN A 145 6.03 13.79 6.04
N LEU A 146 7.34 13.70 5.79
CA LEU A 146 8.23 14.86 5.77
C LEU A 146 7.69 15.98 4.89
N ASN A 147 6.90 15.64 3.86
CA ASN A 147 6.19 16.61 3.04
C ASN A 147 5.12 17.38 3.83
N LYS A 148 4.41 16.72 4.77
CA LYS A 148 3.46 17.41 5.65
C LYS A 148 4.19 18.34 6.60
N LEU A 149 5.29 17.89 7.21
CA LEU A 149 6.14 18.74 8.04
C LEU A 149 6.62 19.98 7.25
N SER A 150 7.17 19.76 6.07
CA SER A 150 7.62 20.85 5.18
C SER A 150 6.48 21.81 4.84
N ASN A 151 5.30 21.31 4.54
CA ASN A 151 4.12 22.14 4.24
C ASN A 151 3.71 22.97 5.45
N PHE A 152 3.64 22.38 6.66
CA PHE A 152 3.28 23.13 7.87
C PHE A 152 4.33 24.19 8.22
N CYS A 153 5.61 23.88 8.00
CA CYS A 153 6.67 24.89 8.13
C CYS A 153 6.48 26.03 7.11
N ALA A 154 6.17 25.71 5.84
CA ALA A 154 6.01 26.69 4.78
C ALA A 154 4.81 27.63 5.00
N ILE A 155 3.69 27.14 5.52
CA ILE A 155 2.50 27.94 5.83
C ILE A 155 2.55 28.61 7.20
N GLY A 156 3.60 28.36 8.01
CA GLY A 156 3.77 28.94 9.34
C GLY A 156 2.87 28.33 10.43
N ASP A 157 2.31 27.15 10.22
CA ASP A 157 1.53 26.42 11.22
C ASP A 157 2.47 25.72 12.22
N VAL A 158 2.97 26.50 13.17
CA VAL A 158 3.96 26.07 14.17
C VAL A 158 3.47 24.90 14.99
N LYS A 159 2.17 24.88 15.35
CA LYS A 159 1.61 23.81 16.20
C LYS A 159 1.68 22.45 15.50
N ASN A 160 1.19 22.39 14.28
CA ASN A 160 1.23 21.16 13.49
C ASN A 160 2.66 20.81 13.07
N ALA A 161 3.50 21.78 12.74
CA ALA A 161 4.90 21.54 12.45
C ALA A 161 5.64 20.89 13.62
N LEU A 162 5.49 21.39 14.85
CA LEU A 162 6.09 20.79 16.05
C LEU A 162 5.56 19.38 16.31
N PHE A 163 4.27 19.16 16.20
CA PHE A 163 3.65 17.84 16.37
C PHE A 163 4.24 16.81 15.39
N PHE A 164 4.35 17.17 14.10
CA PHE A 164 4.95 16.28 13.11
C PHE A 164 6.46 16.11 13.28
N TYR A 165 7.16 17.13 13.77
CA TYR A 165 8.59 17.03 14.08
C TYR A 165 8.86 16.06 15.22
N GLU A 166 8.13 16.16 16.33
CA GLU A 166 8.22 15.22 17.46
C GLU A 166 7.95 13.78 17.01
N LYS A 167 6.89 13.56 16.20
CA LYS A 167 6.62 12.26 15.59
C LYS A 167 7.78 11.72 14.75
N THR A 168 8.49 12.60 14.05
CA THR A 168 9.66 12.21 13.23
C THR A 168 10.80 11.70 14.11
N LEU A 169 11.02 12.34 15.26
CA LEU A 169 12.04 11.95 16.21
C LEU A 169 11.71 10.58 16.85
N ASP A 170 10.45 10.35 17.21
CA ASP A 170 10.00 9.11 17.84
C ASP A 170 10.04 7.91 16.88
N SER A 171 9.86 8.15 15.57
CA SER A 171 9.85 7.09 14.55
C SER A 171 11.23 6.56 14.19
N SER A 172 12.32 7.01 14.84
CA SER A 172 13.70 6.53 14.63
C SER A 172 14.12 6.51 13.14
N ILE A 173 13.63 7.44 12.36
CA ILE A 173 14.15 7.63 11.00
C ILE A 173 15.55 8.20 11.14
N SER A 174 16.52 7.30 11.20
CA SER A 174 17.93 7.64 11.09
C SER A 174 18.17 8.21 9.68
N PRO A 175 18.93 9.29 9.57
CA PRO A 175 19.23 9.93 8.28
C PRO A 175 19.99 8.98 7.34
#